data_28be4df2fb8b8005d7c1395df62477cb
#
_entry.id   28be4df2fb8b8005d7c1395df62477cb
#
_cell.length_a   1.000
_cell.length_b   1.000
_cell.length_c   1.000
_cell.angle_alpha   90.00
_cell.angle_beta   90.00
_cell.angle_gamma   90.00
#
_symmetry.space_group_name_H-M   'P 1'
#
loop_
_entity.id
_entity.type
_entity.pdbx_description
1 polymer ?
#
loop_
_entity_poly.entity_id
_entity_poly.type
_entity_poly.pdbx_seq_one_letter_code
_entity_poly.pdbx_strand_id
1 'polypeptide(L)'
;MQGIADYEFIRPLGESNYGTNYLARTPERLGIDAEHVVVKVIAGPTSDDAFRRATRELKHFSVADSDRLVAVYDAGRHGGAFYYAMEYLPLGSLQSPHVTLDGPRRVAAVRDAGLAAHALHERGIAHRDIKPANILFAEDGGRLADLGLSQLLSPGMVTTGLGQIGLEFTDPAIMLGAQASRASDVWSLGASLHFALVGKGVYGDLRGTEPLLLVRSILASQPTLSPDLPPAARELIAACLDVDVAARPRTAAEFADRASGVATPA
;
A
#
# COMPACT_ATOMS: atom_id res chain seq x y z
N MET A 1 8.76 -6.37 -26.04
CA MET A 1 7.64 -5.77 -25.29
C MET A 1 7.59 -4.30 -25.68
N GLN A 2 6.43 -3.75 -26.03
CA GLN A 2 6.34 -2.31 -26.33
C GLN A 2 6.41 -1.53 -25.01
N GLY A 3 6.65 -0.22 -25.07
CA GLY A 3 6.69 0.67 -23.93
C GLY A 3 5.44 1.56 -23.84
N ILE A 4 5.52 2.61 -23.03
CA ILE A 4 4.55 3.70 -22.98
C ILE A 4 5.30 5.03 -22.97
N ALA A 5 4.88 6.00 -23.79
CA ALA A 5 5.62 7.23 -24.03
C ALA A 5 7.08 6.90 -24.45
N ASP A 6 8.07 7.35 -23.69
CA ASP A 6 9.50 7.06 -23.91
C ASP A 6 10.07 6.00 -22.92
N TYR A 7 9.20 5.29 -22.19
CA TYR A 7 9.61 4.20 -21.31
C TYR A 7 9.67 2.88 -22.07
N GLU A 8 10.84 2.25 -22.12
CA GLU A 8 11.03 0.90 -22.67
C GLU A 8 10.79 -0.15 -21.58
N PHE A 9 9.75 -0.97 -21.73
CA PHE A 9 9.46 -2.04 -20.78
C PHE A 9 10.45 -3.19 -20.91
N ILE A 10 11.01 -3.62 -19.80
CA ILE A 10 11.90 -4.78 -19.71
C ILE A 10 11.09 -6.04 -19.40
N ARG A 11 10.22 -5.97 -18.37
CA ARG A 11 9.33 -7.06 -17.96
C ARG A 11 8.20 -6.55 -17.07
N PRO A 12 7.08 -7.27 -16.98
CA PRO A 12 6.08 -7.01 -15.95
C PRO A 12 6.64 -7.37 -14.56
N LEU A 13 6.25 -6.60 -13.55
CA LEU A 13 6.55 -6.86 -12.14
C LEU A 13 5.34 -7.43 -11.40
N GLY A 14 4.14 -7.18 -11.89
CA GLY A 14 2.90 -7.67 -11.32
C GLY A 14 1.69 -6.89 -11.82
N GLU A 15 0.55 -7.50 -11.66
CA GLU A 15 -0.75 -6.88 -11.96
C GLU A 15 -1.43 -6.46 -10.66
N SER A 16 -2.12 -5.34 -10.70
CA SER A 16 -3.02 -4.88 -9.65
C SER A 16 -4.43 -4.75 -10.24
N ASN A 17 -5.43 -4.59 -9.40
CA ASN A 17 -6.81 -4.39 -9.83
C ASN A 17 -7.00 -3.20 -10.77
N TYR A 18 -6.02 -2.33 -10.83
CA TYR A 18 -6.11 -1.03 -11.50
C TYR A 18 -5.08 -0.85 -12.61
N GLY A 19 -4.23 -1.85 -12.85
CA GLY A 19 -3.22 -1.76 -13.87
C GLY A 19 -2.03 -2.68 -13.64
N THR A 20 -1.03 -2.55 -14.50
CA THR A 20 0.16 -3.37 -14.50
C THR A 20 1.39 -2.53 -14.18
N ASN A 21 2.24 -3.05 -13.30
CA ASN A 21 3.55 -2.50 -13.01
C ASN A 21 4.59 -3.13 -13.96
N TYR A 22 5.40 -2.29 -14.60
CA TYR A 22 6.49 -2.71 -15.48
C TYR A 22 7.83 -2.21 -14.94
N LEU A 23 8.84 -3.06 -14.95
CA LEU A 23 10.23 -2.61 -14.89
C LEU A 23 10.56 -1.98 -16.25
N ALA A 24 11.07 -0.76 -16.24
CA ALA A 24 11.41 -0.02 -17.44
C ALA A 24 12.80 0.61 -17.33
N ARG A 25 13.43 0.88 -18.49
CA ARG A 25 14.64 1.71 -18.54
C ARG A 25 14.30 3.14 -18.16
N THR A 26 15.21 3.77 -17.44
CA THR A 26 15.06 5.19 -17.08
C THR A 26 15.33 6.08 -18.31
N PRO A 27 14.36 6.90 -18.75
CA PRO A 27 14.59 7.87 -19.81
C PRO A 27 15.55 8.96 -19.35
N GLU A 28 16.49 9.38 -20.22
CA GLU A 28 17.49 10.42 -19.92
C GLU A 28 16.87 11.75 -19.43
N ARG A 29 15.66 12.09 -19.92
CA ARG A 29 14.95 13.32 -19.52
C ARG A 29 14.64 13.41 -18.02
N LEU A 30 14.60 12.29 -17.29
CA LEU A 30 14.34 12.30 -15.86
C LEU A 30 15.53 12.84 -15.05
N GLY A 31 16.75 12.74 -15.60
CA GLY A 31 17.96 13.26 -14.95
C GLY A 31 18.25 12.64 -13.58
N ILE A 32 17.81 11.41 -13.34
CA ILE A 32 18.04 10.66 -12.10
C ILE A 32 19.13 9.60 -12.31
N ASP A 33 19.91 9.36 -11.28
CA ASP A 33 20.97 8.33 -11.29
C ASP A 33 20.39 6.95 -10.91
N ALA A 34 19.49 6.43 -11.76
CA ALA A 34 18.90 5.11 -11.61
C ALA A 34 18.75 4.49 -13.01
N GLU A 35 19.27 3.28 -13.20
CA GLU A 35 19.17 2.58 -14.49
C GLU A 35 17.72 2.17 -14.82
N HIS A 36 16.94 1.89 -13.78
CA HIS A 36 15.59 1.34 -13.89
C HIS A 36 14.58 2.11 -13.04
N VAL A 37 13.37 2.16 -13.54
CA VAL A 37 12.18 2.68 -12.83
C VAL A 37 11.05 1.67 -12.91
N VAL A 38 10.07 1.80 -12.03
CA VAL A 38 8.78 1.11 -12.17
C VAL A 38 7.80 2.05 -12.86
N VAL A 39 7.19 1.60 -13.94
CA VAL A 39 6.10 2.32 -14.61
C VAL A 39 4.80 1.58 -14.34
N LYS A 40 3.89 2.23 -13.64
CA LYS A 40 2.53 1.73 -13.44
C LYS A 40 1.62 2.28 -14.52
N VAL A 41 1.03 1.39 -15.30
CA VAL A 41 0.05 1.74 -16.34
C VAL A 41 -1.34 1.37 -15.84
N ILE A 42 -2.19 2.37 -15.69
CA ILE A 42 -3.57 2.18 -15.21
C ILE A 42 -4.45 1.63 -16.34
N ALA A 43 -5.23 0.61 -16.03
CA ALA A 43 -6.09 -0.06 -17.00
C ALA A 43 -7.25 0.85 -17.46
N GLY A 44 -7.52 0.83 -18.75
CA GLY A 44 -8.65 1.53 -19.37
C GLY A 44 -8.40 3.03 -19.63
N PRO A 45 -9.32 3.64 -20.37
CA PRO A 45 -9.21 5.06 -20.72
C PRO A 45 -9.48 5.95 -19.51
N THR A 46 -8.62 6.95 -19.33
CA THR A 46 -8.72 7.92 -18.24
C THR A 46 -9.31 9.22 -18.77
N SER A 47 -10.43 9.67 -18.18
CA SER A 47 -11.03 10.97 -18.51
C SER A 47 -10.13 12.13 -18.08
N ASP A 48 -10.33 13.31 -18.69
CA ASP A 48 -9.54 14.50 -18.35
C ASP A 48 -9.70 14.91 -16.88
N ASP A 49 -10.88 14.74 -16.30
CA ASP A 49 -11.12 15.03 -14.89
C ASP A 49 -10.43 14.04 -13.96
N ALA A 50 -10.46 12.75 -14.29
CA ALA A 50 -9.75 11.70 -13.56
C ALA A 50 -8.25 11.92 -13.64
N PHE A 51 -7.72 12.25 -14.81
CA PHE A 51 -6.31 12.60 -15.02
C PHE A 51 -5.88 13.78 -14.15
N ARG A 52 -6.63 14.89 -14.15
CA ARG A 52 -6.31 16.07 -13.33
C ARG A 52 -6.33 15.73 -11.83
N ARG A 53 -7.30 14.95 -11.37
CA ARG A 53 -7.36 14.51 -9.96
C ARG A 53 -6.15 13.65 -9.58
N ALA A 54 -5.86 12.62 -10.37
CA ALA A 54 -4.73 11.72 -10.12
C ALA A 54 -3.39 12.46 -10.11
N THR A 55 -3.16 13.35 -11.07
CA THR A 55 -1.92 14.16 -11.14
C THR A 55 -1.80 15.10 -9.92
N ARG A 56 -2.90 15.66 -9.44
CA ARG A 56 -2.88 16.50 -8.23
C ARG A 56 -2.51 15.68 -6.99
N GLU A 57 -3.10 14.49 -6.82
CA GLU A 57 -2.80 13.62 -5.69
C GLU A 57 -1.33 13.13 -5.73
N LEU A 58 -0.83 12.76 -6.91
CA LEU A 58 0.59 12.40 -7.06
C LEU A 58 1.52 13.56 -6.71
N LYS A 59 1.19 14.79 -7.09
CA LYS A 59 1.94 15.97 -6.66
C LYS A 59 1.93 16.14 -5.15
N HIS A 60 0.79 15.95 -4.51
CA HIS A 60 0.71 16.02 -3.05
C HIS A 60 1.53 14.90 -2.38
N PHE A 61 1.53 13.72 -2.96
CA PHE A 61 2.36 12.60 -2.50
C PHE A 61 3.85 12.90 -2.65
N SER A 62 4.29 13.39 -3.82
CA SER A 62 5.70 13.70 -4.08
C SER A 62 6.24 14.88 -3.27
N VAL A 63 5.37 15.77 -2.75
CA VAL A 63 5.73 16.90 -1.87
C VAL A 63 5.73 16.47 -0.40
N ALA A 64 5.24 15.27 -0.07
CA ALA A 64 5.40 14.71 1.27
C ALA A 64 6.87 14.41 1.49
N ASP A 65 7.54 15.28 2.27
CA ASP A 65 8.96 15.20 2.59
C ASP A 65 9.21 14.02 3.55
N SER A 66 9.37 12.83 2.97
CA SER A 66 9.63 11.60 3.71
C SER A 66 10.43 10.63 2.85
N ASP A 67 11.60 10.27 3.33
CA ASP A 67 12.47 9.22 2.78
C ASP A 67 11.87 7.81 2.90
N ARG A 68 10.73 7.69 3.58
CA ARG A 68 9.97 6.43 3.75
C ARG A 68 8.85 6.26 2.72
N LEU A 69 8.65 7.22 1.82
CA LEU A 69 7.77 7.09 0.66
C LEU A 69 8.59 6.70 -0.57
N VAL A 70 8.00 5.87 -1.42
CA VAL A 70 8.58 5.58 -2.74
C VAL A 70 8.59 6.86 -3.56
N ALA A 71 9.74 7.22 -4.14
CA ALA A 71 9.85 8.43 -4.96
C ALA A 71 9.02 8.27 -6.24
N VAL A 72 8.22 9.30 -6.56
CA VAL A 72 7.49 9.41 -7.83
C VAL A 72 8.24 10.41 -8.72
N TYR A 73 8.67 9.97 -9.89
CA TYR A 73 9.51 10.76 -10.80
C TYR A 73 8.73 11.46 -11.90
N ASP A 74 7.63 10.82 -12.36
CA ASP A 74 6.89 11.32 -13.53
C ASP A 74 5.47 10.78 -13.53
N ALA A 75 4.56 11.50 -14.19
CA ALA A 75 3.21 11.04 -14.46
C ALA A 75 2.69 11.63 -15.76
N GLY A 76 1.99 10.84 -16.55
CA GLY A 76 1.50 11.25 -17.84
C GLY A 76 0.31 10.48 -18.35
N ARG A 77 -0.11 10.83 -19.56
CA ARG A 77 -1.13 10.12 -20.33
C ARG A 77 -0.61 9.86 -21.74
N HIS A 78 -0.71 8.62 -22.18
CA HIS A 78 -0.32 8.21 -23.52
C HIS A 78 -1.33 7.21 -24.08
N GLY A 79 -1.81 7.41 -25.31
CA GLY A 79 -2.83 6.55 -25.92
C GLY A 79 -4.14 6.44 -25.12
N GLY A 80 -4.48 7.46 -24.31
CA GLY A 80 -5.65 7.45 -23.43
C GLY A 80 -5.42 6.77 -22.07
N ALA A 81 -4.34 6.03 -21.88
CA ALA A 81 -3.98 5.42 -20.61
C ALA A 81 -3.20 6.39 -19.71
N PHE A 82 -3.51 6.41 -18.42
CA PHE A 82 -2.73 7.11 -17.41
C PHE A 82 -1.57 6.23 -16.96
N TYR A 83 -0.39 6.82 -16.78
CA TYR A 83 0.76 6.13 -16.21
C TYR A 83 1.51 7.05 -15.23
N TYR A 84 2.28 6.46 -14.34
CA TYR A 84 3.29 7.16 -13.56
C TYR A 84 4.53 6.30 -13.35
N ALA A 85 5.68 6.97 -13.22
CA ALA A 85 6.97 6.34 -12.99
C ALA A 85 7.44 6.60 -11.56
N MET A 86 7.96 5.57 -10.92
CA MET A 86 8.40 5.59 -9.53
C MET A 86 9.70 4.80 -9.34
N GLU A 87 10.31 4.98 -8.19
CA GLU A 87 11.50 4.28 -7.74
C GLU A 87 11.35 2.76 -7.86
N TYR A 88 12.38 2.10 -8.36
CA TYR A 88 12.47 0.64 -8.37
C TYR A 88 13.23 0.13 -7.14
N LEU A 89 12.58 -0.70 -6.34
CA LEU A 89 13.14 -1.33 -5.14
C LEU A 89 13.27 -2.84 -5.37
N PRO A 90 14.51 -3.33 -5.63
CA PRO A 90 14.72 -4.71 -6.10
C PRO A 90 14.48 -5.78 -5.04
N LEU A 91 14.45 -5.43 -3.74
CA LEU A 91 14.25 -6.38 -2.65
C LEU A 91 12.81 -6.90 -2.52
N GLY A 92 11.87 -6.33 -3.30
CA GLY A 92 10.48 -6.74 -3.32
C GLY A 92 9.63 -6.11 -2.20
N SER A 93 8.45 -6.68 -1.99
CA SER A 93 7.48 -6.21 -1.00
C SER A 93 7.38 -7.14 0.22
N LEU A 94 6.75 -6.67 1.29
CA LEU A 94 6.45 -7.48 2.47
C LEU A 94 5.60 -8.72 2.12
N GLN A 95 4.75 -8.64 1.10
CA GLN A 95 3.97 -9.78 0.61
C GLN A 95 4.78 -10.75 -0.22
N SER A 96 5.73 -10.25 -1.02
CA SER A 96 6.54 -11.04 -1.95
C SER A 96 7.98 -10.54 -1.92
N PRO A 97 8.74 -10.85 -0.86
CA PRO A 97 10.14 -10.45 -0.78
C PRO A 97 10.98 -11.29 -1.75
N HIS A 98 11.95 -10.64 -2.41
CA HIS A 98 12.89 -11.31 -3.32
C HIS A 98 14.12 -11.83 -2.60
N VAL A 99 14.25 -11.56 -1.30
CA VAL A 99 15.35 -12.01 -0.42
C VAL A 99 14.77 -12.57 0.87
N THR A 100 15.52 -13.43 1.56
CA THR A 100 15.13 -13.88 2.88
C THR A 100 15.26 -12.73 3.88
N LEU A 101 14.17 -12.46 4.60
CA LEU A 101 14.10 -11.38 5.59
C LEU A 101 13.72 -11.96 6.95
N ASP A 102 14.41 -11.52 7.97
CA ASP A 102 14.10 -11.83 9.36
C ASP A 102 12.88 -11.07 9.88
N GLY A 103 12.37 -11.50 11.02
CA GLY A 103 11.24 -10.85 11.69
C GLY A 103 11.49 -9.37 11.99
N PRO A 104 12.63 -8.99 12.60
CA PRO A 104 12.95 -7.60 12.89
C PRO A 104 12.85 -6.69 11.66
N ARG A 105 13.40 -7.11 10.52
CA ARG A 105 13.38 -6.33 9.28
C ARG A 105 11.96 -6.17 8.71
N ARG A 106 11.13 -7.20 8.84
CA ARG A 106 9.71 -7.14 8.44
C ARG A 106 8.92 -6.15 9.29
N VAL A 107 9.10 -6.19 10.61
CA VAL A 107 8.46 -5.25 11.55
C VAL A 107 8.95 -3.83 11.31
N ALA A 108 10.25 -3.64 11.11
CA ALA A 108 10.82 -2.33 10.80
C ALA A 108 10.23 -1.73 9.52
N ALA A 109 10.00 -2.53 8.48
CA ALA A 109 9.37 -2.05 7.24
C ALA A 109 7.92 -1.58 7.47
N VAL A 110 7.14 -2.25 8.31
CA VAL A 110 5.78 -1.80 8.65
C VAL A 110 5.81 -0.54 9.53
N ARG A 111 6.75 -0.46 10.47
CA ARG A 111 7.01 0.77 11.25
C ARG A 111 7.30 1.95 10.32
N ASP A 112 8.20 1.76 9.36
CA ASP A 112 8.60 2.80 8.40
C ASP A 112 7.42 3.21 7.49
N ALA A 113 6.55 2.27 7.10
CA ALA A 113 5.29 2.57 6.43
C ALA A 113 4.36 3.42 7.31
N GLY A 114 4.37 3.20 8.63
CA GLY A 114 3.66 4.05 9.60
C GLY A 114 4.18 5.48 9.62
N LEU A 115 5.51 5.68 9.61
CA LEU A 115 6.14 7.01 9.53
C LEU A 115 5.81 7.70 8.20
N ALA A 116 5.84 6.96 7.09
CA ALA A 116 5.45 7.44 5.77
C ALA A 116 3.98 7.90 5.75
N ALA A 117 3.07 7.08 6.27
CA ALA A 117 1.65 7.41 6.38
C ALA A 117 1.44 8.66 7.26
N HIS A 118 2.19 8.79 8.36
CA HIS A 118 2.12 9.98 9.21
C HIS A 118 2.51 11.26 8.45
N ALA A 119 3.59 11.23 7.66
CA ALA A 119 4.00 12.37 6.85
C ALA A 119 2.92 12.81 5.85
N LEU A 120 2.16 11.87 5.28
CA LEU A 120 0.98 12.16 4.45
C LEU A 120 -0.17 12.74 5.28
N HIS A 121 -0.45 12.16 6.45
CA HIS A 121 -1.53 12.61 7.34
C HIS A 121 -1.35 14.06 7.82
N GLU A 122 -0.12 14.49 8.08
CA GLU A 122 0.18 15.87 8.44
C GLU A 122 -0.10 16.87 7.30
N ARG A 123 -0.23 16.37 6.07
CA ARG A 123 -0.67 17.13 4.89
C ARG A 123 -2.16 16.94 4.54
N GLY A 124 -2.92 16.28 5.43
CA GLY A 124 -4.34 16.01 5.23
C GLY A 124 -4.64 14.91 4.21
N ILE A 125 -3.65 14.06 3.89
CA ILE A 125 -3.76 12.99 2.90
C ILE A 125 -3.80 11.64 3.61
N ALA A 126 -4.86 10.85 3.43
CA ALA A 126 -4.87 9.43 3.77
C ALA A 126 -4.28 8.62 2.60
N HIS A 127 -3.52 7.54 2.91
CA HIS A 127 -2.90 6.69 1.90
C HIS A 127 -3.91 5.82 1.16
N ARG A 128 -4.89 5.25 1.88
CA ARG A 128 -6.05 4.49 1.36
C ARG A 128 -5.78 3.08 0.84
N ASP A 129 -4.52 2.67 0.69
CA ASP A 129 -4.15 1.34 0.17
C ASP A 129 -2.90 0.77 0.87
N ILE A 130 -2.82 0.92 2.21
CA ILE A 130 -1.73 0.32 2.99
C ILE A 130 -1.98 -1.18 3.10
N LYS A 131 -1.03 -1.97 2.60
CA LYS A 131 -1.06 -3.43 2.63
C LYS A 131 0.35 -4.00 2.39
N PRO A 132 0.61 -5.26 2.70
CA PRO A 132 1.93 -5.87 2.52
C PRO A 132 2.51 -5.76 1.10
N ALA A 133 1.66 -5.75 0.08
CA ALA A 133 2.10 -5.58 -1.31
C ALA A 133 2.67 -4.19 -1.61
N ASN A 134 2.25 -3.16 -0.84
CA ASN A 134 2.66 -1.77 -1.01
C ASN A 134 3.71 -1.32 0.01
N ILE A 135 4.17 -2.21 0.89
CA ILE A 135 5.30 -1.97 1.80
C ILE A 135 6.52 -2.65 1.17
N LEU A 136 7.39 -1.84 0.57
CA LEU A 136 8.57 -2.31 -0.15
C LEU A 136 9.81 -2.26 0.73
N PHE A 137 10.79 -3.13 0.44
CA PHE A 137 12.06 -3.16 1.13
C PHE A 137 13.11 -2.37 0.38
N ALA A 138 13.73 -1.42 1.06
CA ALA A 138 14.96 -0.75 0.68
C ALA A 138 16.14 -1.30 1.52
N GLU A 139 17.37 -0.93 1.19
CA GLU A 139 18.54 -1.36 1.94
C GLU A 139 18.55 -0.81 3.37
N ASP A 140 18.04 0.41 3.55
CA ASP A 140 18.01 1.18 4.79
C ASP A 140 16.67 1.12 5.55
N GLY A 141 15.69 0.31 5.09
CA GLY A 141 14.39 0.15 5.76
C GLY A 141 13.23 -0.12 4.83
N GLY A 142 12.02 0.28 5.25
CA GLY A 142 10.80 0.17 4.46
C GLY A 142 10.48 1.42 3.66
N ARG A 143 9.76 1.23 2.55
CA ARG A 143 9.16 2.32 1.74
C ARG A 143 7.70 2.01 1.50
N LEU A 144 6.84 3.01 1.68
CA LEU A 144 5.42 2.90 1.37
C LEU A 144 5.18 3.38 -0.06
N ALA A 145 4.59 2.51 -0.88
CA ALA A 145 4.32 2.72 -2.30
C ALA A 145 2.83 2.81 -2.58
N ASP A 146 2.49 3.25 -3.79
CA ASP A 146 1.14 3.15 -4.35
C ASP A 146 0.04 3.84 -3.53
N LEU A 147 0.04 5.20 -3.51
CA LEU A 147 -1.12 5.95 -3.04
C LEU A 147 -2.39 5.43 -3.73
N GLY A 148 -3.48 5.24 -2.99
CA GLY A 148 -4.75 4.68 -3.51
C GLY A 148 -5.43 5.53 -4.59
N LEU A 149 -4.69 5.90 -5.65
CA LEU A 149 -5.14 6.69 -6.80
C LEU A 149 -6.30 6.05 -7.55
N SER A 150 -6.41 4.77 -7.46
CA SER A 150 -7.45 3.96 -8.09
C SER A 150 -8.86 4.38 -7.68
N GLN A 151 -9.08 4.76 -6.43
CA GLN A 151 -10.36 5.29 -5.95
C GLN A 151 -10.71 6.63 -6.60
N LEU A 152 -9.69 7.41 -7.00
CA LEU A 152 -9.87 8.70 -7.67
C LEU A 152 -10.11 8.55 -9.18
N LEU A 153 -9.49 7.53 -9.79
CA LEU A 153 -9.60 7.27 -11.23
C LEU A 153 -10.93 6.60 -11.60
N SER A 154 -11.52 5.87 -10.68
CA SER A 154 -12.77 5.13 -10.90
C SER A 154 -13.72 5.29 -9.70
N PRO A 155 -14.30 6.50 -9.48
CA PRO A 155 -15.28 6.69 -8.42
C PRO A 155 -16.50 5.79 -8.67
N GLY A 156 -16.86 4.96 -7.69
CA GLY A 156 -18.01 4.04 -7.79
C GLY A 156 -17.66 2.61 -8.20
N MET A 157 -16.42 2.30 -8.56
CA MET A 157 -15.95 0.92 -8.79
C MET A 157 -15.55 0.19 -7.50
N VAL A 158 -15.96 0.66 -6.34
CA VAL A 158 -15.65 0.04 -5.04
C VAL A 158 -16.16 -1.40 -4.95
N THR A 159 -17.14 -1.78 -5.76
CA THR A 159 -17.74 -3.12 -5.70
C THR A 159 -17.46 -4.03 -6.89
N THR A 160 -17.05 -3.48 -8.05
CA THR A 160 -16.83 -4.31 -9.27
C THR A 160 -15.37 -4.46 -9.68
N GLY A 161 -14.48 -3.60 -9.14
CA GLY A 161 -13.02 -3.64 -9.39
C GLY A 161 -12.21 -4.01 -8.15
N LEU A 162 -12.84 -4.49 -7.10
CA LEU A 162 -12.16 -5.08 -5.93
C LEU A 162 -11.57 -6.42 -6.38
N GLY A 163 -10.36 -6.39 -6.93
CA GLY A 163 -9.61 -7.61 -7.10
C GLY A 163 -9.33 -8.22 -5.73
N GLN A 164 -9.18 -9.50 -5.71
CA GLN A 164 -9.03 -10.32 -4.50
C GLN A 164 -7.84 -9.97 -3.61
N ILE A 165 -6.93 -9.10 -4.06
CA ILE A 165 -5.66 -8.82 -3.38
C ILE A 165 -5.79 -7.55 -2.55
N GLY A 166 -5.90 -7.70 -1.23
CA GLY A 166 -5.73 -6.63 -0.27
C GLY A 166 -6.96 -6.19 0.51
N LEU A 167 -8.15 -6.73 0.23
CA LEU A 167 -9.37 -6.39 0.99
C LEU A 167 -9.26 -6.72 2.48
N GLU A 168 -8.54 -7.79 2.82
CA GLU A 168 -8.28 -8.20 4.20
C GLU A 168 -7.46 -7.19 5.00
N PHE A 169 -6.83 -6.22 4.34
CA PHE A 169 -6.08 -5.14 4.97
C PHE A 169 -6.87 -3.82 5.00
N THR A 170 -8.07 -3.78 4.45
CA THR A 170 -8.93 -2.59 4.40
C THR A 170 -9.83 -2.53 5.63
N ASP A 171 -9.94 -1.37 6.26
CA ASP A 171 -10.89 -1.14 7.36
C ASP A 171 -12.32 -1.49 6.89
N PRO A 172 -13.03 -2.41 7.59
CA PRO A 172 -14.39 -2.79 7.23
C PRO A 172 -15.37 -1.60 7.11
N ALA A 173 -15.13 -0.51 7.84
CA ALA A 173 -15.94 0.69 7.75
C ALA A 173 -15.92 1.30 6.33
N ILE A 174 -14.80 1.18 5.59
CA ILE A 174 -14.69 1.64 4.19
C ILE A 174 -15.60 0.80 3.28
N MET A 175 -15.68 -0.52 3.52
CA MET A 175 -16.58 -1.41 2.76
C MET A 175 -18.05 -1.08 3.01
N LEU A 176 -18.36 -0.49 4.17
CA LEU A 176 -19.69 0.01 4.53
C LEU A 176 -19.95 1.47 4.06
N GLY A 177 -19.03 2.07 3.31
CA GLY A 177 -19.19 3.40 2.73
C GLY A 177 -18.59 4.56 3.54
N ALA A 178 -17.83 4.28 4.60
CA ALA A 178 -17.10 5.32 5.31
C ALA A 178 -16.01 5.95 4.41
N GLN A 179 -15.69 7.20 4.68
CA GLN A 179 -14.59 7.90 4.01
C GLN A 179 -13.24 7.39 4.53
N ALA A 180 -12.28 7.17 3.63
CA ALA A 180 -10.92 6.85 4.02
C ALA A 180 -10.29 8.01 4.83
N SER A 181 -9.56 7.66 5.87
CA SER A 181 -9.03 8.60 6.84
C SER A 181 -7.70 8.10 7.42
N ARG A 182 -7.03 8.93 8.23
CA ARG A 182 -5.86 8.48 9.01
C ARG A 182 -6.17 7.26 9.88
N ALA A 183 -7.38 7.16 10.41
CA ALA A 183 -7.77 6.04 11.26
C ALA A 183 -7.95 4.74 10.48
N SER A 184 -8.43 4.81 9.23
CA SER A 184 -8.48 3.64 8.35
C SER A 184 -7.10 3.18 7.90
N ASP A 185 -6.14 4.10 7.72
CA ASP A 185 -4.75 3.73 7.46
C ASP A 185 -4.09 3.06 8.67
N VAL A 186 -4.42 3.49 9.91
CA VAL A 186 -3.96 2.83 11.14
C VAL A 186 -4.50 1.41 11.25
N TRP A 187 -5.76 1.15 10.87
CA TRP A 187 -6.30 -0.21 10.75
C TRP A 187 -5.42 -1.05 9.80
N SER A 188 -5.16 -0.53 8.60
CA SER A 188 -4.38 -1.22 7.56
C SER A 188 -2.93 -1.49 7.99
N LEU A 189 -2.33 -0.58 8.77
CA LEU A 189 -1.01 -0.79 9.40
C LEU A 189 -1.04 -1.93 10.42
N GLY A 190 -2.08 -2.01 11.26
CA GLY A 190 -2.27 -3.10 12.22
C GLY A 190 -2.41 -4.46 11.54
N ALA A 191 -3.24 -4.55 10.49
CA ALA A 191 -3.41 -5.76 9.69
C ALA A 191 -2.10 -6.16 8.97
N SER A 192 -1.35 -5.17 8.47
CA SER A 192 -0.04 -5.40 7.84
C SER A 192 1.03 -5.85 8.84
N LEU A 193 0.99 -5.35 10.07
CA LEU A 193 1.89 -5.80 11.15
C LEU A 193 1.59 -7.25 11.55
N HIS A 194 0.32 -7.65 11.64
CA HIS A 194 -0.05 -9.04 11.85
C HIS A 194 0.54 -9.92 10.75
N PHE A 195 0.37 -9.52 9.48
CA PHE A 195 0.93 -10.26 8.35
C PHE A 195 2.45 -10.35 8.40
N ALA A 196 3.15 -9.27 8.78
CA ALA A 196 4.61 -9.26 8.91
C ALA A 196 5.13 -10.29 9.89
N LEU A 197 4.40 -10.50 11.00
CA LEU A 197 4.77 -11.41 12.10
C LEU A 197 4.35 -12.87 11.85
N VAL A 198 3.21 -13.06 11.18
CA VAL A 198 2.55 -14.38 11.09
C VAL A 198 2.56 -14.96 9.66
N GLY A 199 2.73 -14.10 8.65
CA GLY A 199 2.64 -14.49 7.24
C GLY A 199 1.20 -14.75 6.75
N LYS A 200 0.19 -14.40 7.55
CA LYS A 200 -1.24 -14.60 7.25
C LYS A 200 -2.05 -13.36 7.59
N GLY A 201 -3.14 -13.12 6.85
CA GLY A 201 -4.11 -12.07 7.16
C GLY A 201 -4.92 -12.39 8.42
N VAL A 202 -5.58 -11.36 8.97
CA VAL A 202 -6.40 -11.45 10.21
C VAL A 202 -7.75 -12.15 10.01
N TYR A 203 -8.15 -12.43 8.77
CA TYR A 203 -9.37 -13.14 8.42
C TYR A 203 -9.12 -14.58 7.91
N GLY A 204 -7.90 -15.10 8.08
CA GLY A 204 -7.52 -16.45 7.64
C GLY A 204 -7.22 -16.52 6.14
N ASP A 205 -7.44 -17.70 5.53
CA ASP A 205 -7.18 -17.92 4.10
C ASP A 205 -8.43 -17.59 3.27
N LEU A 206 -8.37 -16.49 2.57
CA LEU A 206 -9.45 -15.96 1.73
C LEU A 206 -9.18 -16.17 0.22
N ARG A 207 -8.17 -16.96 -0.14
CA ARG A 207 -7.77 -17.19 -1.54
C ARG A 207 -8.87 -17.89 -2.34
N GLY A 208 -9.06 -17.46 -3.58
CA GLY A 208 -10.04 -18.04 -4.50
C GLY A 208 -11.49 -17.68 -4.22
N THR A 209 -11.75 -16.77 -3.28
CA THR A 209 -13.11 -16.32 -2.96
C THR A 209 -13.56 -15.22 -3.92
N GLU A 210 -14.76 -15.33 -4.45
CA GLU A 210 -15.40 -14.26 -5.25
C GLU A 210 -15.42 -12.93 -4.47
N PRO A 211 -15.15 -11.77 -5.11
CA PRO A 211 -15.01 -10.47 -4.42
C PRO A 211 -16.20 -10.11 -3.51
N LEU A 212 -17.42 -10.35 -3.94
CA LEU A 212 -18.62 -10.06 -3.13
C LEU A 212 -18.75 -11.01 -1.93
N LEU A 213 -18.39 -12.27 -2.10
CA LEU A 213 -18.38 -13.25 -1.01
C LEU A 213 -17.26 -12.91 -0.02
N LEU A 214 -16.11 -12.42 -0.52
CA LEU A 214 -15.00 -11.97 0.31
C LEU A 214 -15.42 -10.79 1.19
N VAL A 215 -16.00 -9.74 0.62
CA VAL A 215 -16.54 -8.59 1.38
C VAL A 215 -17.55 -9.07 2.43
N ARG A 216 -18.50 -9.94 2.04
CA ARG A 216 -19.49 -10.49 2.97
C ARG A 216 -18.83 -11.28 4.11
N SER A 217 -17.81 -12.07 3.81
CA SER A 217 -17.08 -12.85 4.82
C SER A 217 -16.35 -11.94 5.80
N ILE A 218 -15.66 -10.90 5.31
CA ILE A 218 -14.97 -9.92 6.16
C ILE A 218 -15.97 -9.19 7.06
N LEU A 219 -17.08 -8.69 6.51
CA LEU A 219 -18.10 -7.96 7.27
C LEU A 219 -18.85 -8.84 8.28
N ALA A 220 -18.92 -10.14 8.06
CA ALA A 220 -19.55 -11.11 8.97
C ALA A 220 -18.59 -11.68 10.03
N SER A 221 -17.31 -11.37 9.95
CA SER A 221 -16.26 -11.94 10.80
C SER A 221 -15.61 -10.88 11.69
N GLN A 222 -15.01 -11.32 12.79
CA GLN A 222 -14.09 -10.51 13.58
C GLN A 222 -12.65 -10.86 13.19
N PRO A 223 -11.71 -9.88 13.19
CA PRO A 223 -10.29 -10.17 13.03
C PRO A 223 -9.80 -11.17 14.09
N THR A 224 -9.09 -12.20 13.64
CA THR A 224 -8.54 -13.22 14.53
C THR A 224 -7.02 -13.07 14.60
N LEU A 225 -6.52 -12.80 15.80
CA LEU A 225 -5.10 -12.65 16.05
C LEU A 225 -4.45 -14.00 16.36
N SER A 226 -3.28 -14.28 15.77
CA SER A 226 -2.53 -15.51 16.07
C SER A 226 -2.22 -15.63 17.57
N PRO A 227 -2.36 -16.81 18.18
CA PRO A 227 -1.96 -17.03 19.57
C PRO A 227 -0.46 -16.86 19.81
N ASP A 228 0.35 -16.97 18.78
CA ASP A 228 1.82 -16.93 18.88
C ASP A 228 2.40 -15.50 18.83
N LEU A 229 1.54 -14.48 18.74
CA LEU A 229 2.00 -13.08 18.73
C LEU A 229 2.63 -12.69 20.08
N PRO A 230 3.78 -11.98 20.07
CA PRO A 230 4.30 -11.35 21.28
C PRO A 230 3.26 -10.43 21.93
N PRO A 231 3.21 -10.32 23.28
CA PRO A 231 2.20 -9.54 23.96
C PRO A 231 2.08 -8.09 23.48
N ALA A 232 3.19 -7.38 23.31
CA ALA A 232 3.21 -6.00 22.82
C ALA A 232 2.66 -5.89 21.37
N ALA A 233 2.98 -6.86 20.50
CA ALA A 233 2.44 -6.90 19.14
C ALA A 233 0.93 -7.13 19.15
N ARG A 234 0.48 -8.10 19.96
CA ARG A 234 -0.95 -8.42 20.10
C ARG A 234 -1.75 -7.21 20.56
N GLU A 235 -1.27 -6.50 21.59
CA GLU A 235 -1.91 -5.30 22.13
C GLU A 235 -1.99 -4.19 21.07
N LEU A 236 -0.89 -3.92 20.37
CA LEU A 236 -0.86 -2.90 19.32
C LEU A 236 -1.80 -3.24 18.17
N ILE A 237 -1.74 -4.48 17.66
CA ILE A 237 -2.59 -4.93 16.56
C ILE A 237 -4.07 -4.88 16.97
N ALA A 238 -4.41 -5.38 18.17
CA ALA A 238 -5.79 -5.34 18.67
C ALA A 238 -6.30 -3.89 18.74
N ALA A 239 -5.50 -2.96 19.26
CA ALA A 239 -5.86 -1.54 19.30
C ALA A 239 -6.05 -0.95 17.88
N CYS A 240 -5.21 -1.29 16.91
CA CYS A 240 -5.36 -0.83 15.52
C CYS A 240 -6.65 -1.33 14.88
N LEU A 241 -7.04 -2.57 15.18
CA LEU A 241 -8.19 -3.26 14.59
C LEU A 241 -9.48 -3.06 15.40
N ASP A 242 -9.51 -2.12 16.35
CA ASP A 242 -10.71 -1.83 17.10
C ASP A 242 -11.79 -1.17 16.23
N VAL A 243 -13.03 -1.57 16.44
CA VAL A 243 -14.20 -0.97 15.77
C VAL A 243 -14.39 0.47 16.22
N ASP A 244 -14.13 0.75 17.51
CA ASP A 244 -14.11 2.11 18.02
C ASP A 244 -12.83 2.83 17.57
N VAL A 245 -12.99 3.77 16.65
CA VAL A 245 -11.89 4.58 16.13
C VAL A 245 -11.13 5.32 17.23
N ALA A 246 -11.79 5.66 18.35
CA ALA A 246 -11.17 6.37 19.47
C ALA A 246 -10.22 5.47 20.28
N ALA A 247 -10.36 4.15 20.19
CA ALA A 247 -9.47 3.17 20.82
C ALA A 247 -8.18 2.93 20.01
N ARG A 248 -8.17 3.30 18.73
CA ARG A 248 -7.00 3.15 17.84
C ARG A 248 -5.88 4.13 18.21
N PRO A 249 -4.61 3.83 17.86
CA PRO A 249 -3.55 4.83 17.87
C PRO A 249 -4.01 6.11 17.14
N ARG A 250 -3.85 7.26 17.76
CA ARG A 250 -4.36 8.54 17.25
C ARG A 250 -3.66 8.99 15.98
N THR A 251 -2.40 8.59 15.83
CA THR A 251 -1.56 8.93 14.69
C THR A 251 -0.79 7.69 14.21
N ALA A 252 -0.39 7.69 12.94
CA ALA A 252 0.49 6.64 12.42
C ALA A 252 1.92 6.75 13.03
N ALA A 253 2.34 7.91 13.56
CA ALA A 253 3.56 8.03 14.36
C ALA A 253 3.45 7.29 15.68
N GLU A 254 2.34 7.42 16.41
CA GLU A 254 2.09 6.65 17.64
C GLU A 254 2.12 5.14 17.37
N PHE A 255 1.53 4.71 16.26
CA PHE A 255 1.66 3.32 15.81
C PHE A 255 3.12 2.93 15.59
N ALA A 256 3.90 3.75 14.89
CA ALA A 256 5.30 3.47 14.58
C ALA A 256 6.17 3.39 15.84
N ASP A 257 5.95 4.29 16.82
CA ASP A 257 6.64 4.28 18.11
C ASP A 257 6.37 2.97 18.86
N ARG A 258 5.10 2.56 18.95
CA ARG A 258 4.71 1.30 19.60
C ARG A 258 5.26 0.08 18.85
N ALA A 259 5.28 0.12 17.52
CA ALA A 259 5.84 -0.95 16.70
C ALA A 259 7.35 -1.12 16.91
N SER A 260 8.08 -0.05 17.28
CA SER A 260 9.51 -0.13 17.59
C SER A 260 9.82 -0.99 18.83
N GLY A 261 8.85 -1.16 19.72
CA GLY A 261 8.97 -2.01 20.92
C GLY A 261 8.53 -3.47 20.69
N VAL A 262 8.12 -3.83 19.47
CA VAL A 262 7.64 -5.19 19.17
C VAL A 262 8.83 -6.13 19.00
N ALA A 263 8.97 -7.07 19.94
CA ALA A 263 9.89 -8.19 19.78
C ALA A 263 9.41 -9.12 18.66
N THR A 264 10.35 -9.69 17.93
CA THR A 264 10.04 -10.70 16.92
C THR A 264 10.36 -12.09 17.46
N PRO A 265 9.55 -13.10 17.16
CA PRO A 265 9.91 -14.48 17.44
C PRO A 265 11.26 -14.83 16.78
N ALA A 266 12.07 -15.62 17.49
CA ALA A 266 13.36 -16.10 17.01
C ALA A 266 13.18 -17.05 15.82
#